data_eda839a80a7862e83817c7225a47a9e0
#
_entry.id   eda839a80a7862e83817c7225a47a9e0
#
_cell.length_a   1.000
_cell.length_b   1.000
_cell.length_c   1.000
_cell.angle_alpha   90.00
_cell.angle_beta   90.00
_cell.angle_gamma   90.00
#
_symmetry.space_group_name_H-M   'P 1'
#
loop_
_entity.id
_entity.type
_entity.pdbx_description
1 polymer ?
#
loop_
_entity_poly.entity_id
_entity_poly.type
_entity_poly.pdbx_seq_one_letter_code
_entity_poly.pdbx_strand_id
1 'polypeptide(L)'
;MQSQVGLRKHHYKASGGDGIPVEIFQILKDDAVKVLHSTCQQILKTQQWPQDWKRSFFNPIPKKGNPKECSNYCTNALISHASKAMLKILQARLQQYISQELQDVQAGFRKGKGTRDQIANICWIIK
;
A
#
# COMPACT_ATOMS: atom_id res chain seq x y z
N MET A 1 -44.19 16.21 -4.74
CA MET A 1 -42.99 16.59 -3.98
C MET A 1 -42.35 15.31 -3.48
N GLN A 2 -41.41 14.77 -4.24
CA GLN A 2 -40.62 13.59 -3.83
C GLN A 2 -39.25 14.08 -3.40
N SER A 3 -38.99 14.02 -2.11
CA SER A 3 -37.69 14.30 -1.52
C SER A 3 -36.70 13.19 -1.88
N GLN A 4 -35.81 13.46 -2.79
CA GLN A 4 -34.65 12.61 -3.03
C GLN A 4 -33.73 12.66 -1.81
N VAL A 5 -33.82 11.64 -0.97
CA VAL A 5 -32.81 11.36 0.05
C VAL A 5 -31.56 10.92 -0.69
N GLY A 6 -30.58 11.82 -0.79
CA GLY A 6 -29.27 11.54 -1.35
C GLY A 6 -28.55 10.49 -0.51
N LEU A 7 -28.62 9.24 -0.93
CA LEU A 7 -27.78 8.15 -0.42
C LEU A 7 -26.31 8.54 -0.66
N ARG A 8 -25.63 9.02 0.39
CA ARG A 8 -24.17 9.11 0.39
C ARG A 8 -23.65 7.71 0.10
N LYS A 9 -23.09 7.50 -1.09
CA LYS A 9 -22.34 6.28 -1.41
C LYS A 9 -21.16 6.18 -0.44
N HIS A 10 -21.32 5.39 0.61
CA HIS A 10 -20.19 5.00 1.44
C HIS A 10 -19.25 4.17 0.55
N HIS A 11 -18.14 4.76 0.15
CA HIS A 11 -17.07 4.02 -0.52
C HIS A 11 -16.37 3.14 0.51
N TYR A 12 -16.88 1.93 0.70
CA TYR A 12 -16.20 0.91 1.49
C TYR A 12 -14.90 0.54 0.76
N LYS A 13 -13.79 0.56 1.50
CA LYS A 13 -12.52 0.09 0.95
C LYS A 13 -12.52 -1.43 0.92
N ALA A 14 -12.02 -2.01 -0.17
CA ALA A 14 -11.90 -3.45 -0.29
C ALA A 14 -11.05 -4.04 0.84
N SER A 15 -11.55 -5.10 1.47
CA SER A 15 -10.79 -5.88 2.47
C SER A 15 -9.64 -6.64 1.81
N GLY A 16 -8.61 -6.95 2.59
CA GLY A 16 -7.52 -7.84 2.16
C GLY A 16 -7.89 -9.32 2.30
N GLY A 17 -6.87 -10.18 2.27
CA GLY A 17 -7.02 -11.63 2.37
C GLY A 17 -7.58 -12.15 3.69
N ASP A 18 -7.59 -11.32 4.73
CA ASP A 18 -8.18 -11.59 6.04
C ASP A 18 -9.68 -11.25 6.12
N GLY A 19 -10.24 -10.67 5.08
CA GLY A 19 -11.66 -10.27 5.05
C GLY A 19 -12.01 -9.11 5.99
N ILE A 20 -11.04 -8.50 6.68
CA ILE A 20 -11.27 -7.44 7.66
C ILE A 20 -11.33 -6.08 6.96
N PRO A 21 -12.49 -5.39 6.95
CA PRO A 21 -12.60 -4.07 6.37
C PRO A 21 -11.92 -3.02 7.25
N VAL A 22 -11.43 -1.94 6.63
CA VAL A 22 -10.73 -0.86 7.36
C VAL A 22 -11.62 -0.15 8.37
N GLU A 23 -12.92 -0.16 8.18
CA GLU A 23 -13.92 0.45 9.04
C GLU A 23 -13.91 -0.15 10.45
N ILE A 24 -13.58 -1.43 10.60
CA ILE A 24 -13.43 -2.08 11.92
C ILE A 24 -12.30 -1.40 12.72
N PHE A 25 -11.17 -1.10 12.10
CA PHE A 25 -10.08 -0.39 12.76
C PHE A 25 -10.48 1.04 13.18
N GLN A 26 -11.36 1.68 12.41
CA GLN A 26 -11.89 3.01 12.75
C GLN A 26 -12.86 2.97 13.93
N ILE A 27 -13.66 1.89 14.05
CA ILE A 27 -14.60 1.69 15.15
C ILE A 27 -13.86 1.36 16.45
N LEU A 28 -12.91 0.44 16.39
CA LEU A 28 -12.17 -0.05 17.57
C LEU A 28 -11.08 0.91 18.05
N LYS A 29 -10.68 1.91 17.25
CA LYS A 29 -9.70 2.96 17.60
C LYS A 29 -8.52 2.43 18.44
N ASP A 30 -8.50 2.78 19.74
CA ASP A 30 -7.38 2.48 20.64
C ASP A 30 -7.19 0.98 20.89
N ASP A 31 -8.25 0.19 20.90
CA ASP A 31 -8.16 -1.26 21.07
C ASP A 31 -7.56 -1.92 19.82
N ALA A 32 -7.91 -1.43 18.61
CA ALA A 32 -7.26 -1.87 17.38
C ALA A 32 -5.75 -1.57 17.40
N VAL A 33 -5.34 -0.41 17.90
CA VAL A 33 -3.92 -0.03 18.03
C VAL A 33 -3.20 -0.96 18.99
N LYS A 34 -3.78 -1.29 20.15
CA LYS A 34 -3.20 -2.24 21.12
C LYS A 34 -3.01 -3.63 20.52
N VAL A 35 -4.01 -4.14 19.83
CA VAL A 35 -3.96 -5.47 19.18
C VAL A 35 -2.89 -5.47 18.08
N LEU A 36 -2.87 -4.45 17.21
CA LEU A 36 -1.85 -4.32 16.17
C LEU A 36 -0.45 -4.22 16.76
N HIS A 37 -0.26 -3.43 17.82
CA HIS A 37 1.02 -3.30 18.49
C HIS A 37 1.51 -4.64 19.06
N SER A 38 0.64 -5.37 19.77
CA SER A 38 0.95 -6.70 20.31
C SER A 38 1.32 -7.68 19.20
N THR A 39 0.54 -7.68 18.11
CA THR A 39 0.81 -8.54 16.94
C THR A 39 2.15 -8.20 16.29
N CYS A 40 2.44 -6.91 16.10
CA CYS A 40 3.72 -6.47 15.55
C CYS A 40 4.90 -6.89 16.44
N GLN A 41 4.78 -6.76 17.77
CA GLN A 41 5.82 -7.22 18.70
C GLN A 41 6.03 -8.73 18.61
N GLN A 42 4.96 -9.51 18.51
CA GLN A 42 5.04 -10.95 18.36
C GLN A 42 5.74 -11.33 17.06
N ILE A 43 5.40 -10.69 15.93
CA ILE A 43 6.06 -10.92 14.64
C ILE A 43 7.56 -10.62 14.73
N LEU A 44 7.94 -9.52 15.36
CA LEU A 44 9.35 -9.14 15.53
C LEU A 44 10.12 -10.13 16.41
N LYS A 45 9.48 -10.70 17.44
CA LYS A 45 10.10 -11.71 18.32
C LYS A 45 10.23 -13.07 17.66
N THR A 46 9.17 -13.52 16.98
CA THR A 46 9.10 -14.87 16.40
C THR A 46 9.61 -14.94 14.97
N GLN A 47 9.73 -13.79 14.30
CA GLN A 47 10.00 -13.66 12.87
C GLN A 47 9.00 -14.42 11.98
N GLN A 48 7.82 -14.71 12.52
CA GLN A 48 6.77 -15.42 11.81
C GLN A 48 5.59 -14.48 11.53
N TRP A 49 5.23 -14.39 10.26
CA TRP A 49 4.06 -13.63 9.81
C TRP A 49 2.80 -14.48 9.87
N PRO A 50 1.66 -13.92 10.27
CA PRO A 50 0.38 -14.62 10.17
C PRO A 50 0.12 -15.09 8.74
N GLN A 51 -0.48 -16.27 8.59
CA GLN A 51 -0.70 -16.85 7.26
C GLN A 51 -1.60 -15.98 6.38
N ASP A 52 -2.60 -15.34 6.98
CA ASP A 52 -3.51 -14.44 6.24
C ASP A 52 -2.80 -13.17 5.73
N TRP A 53 -1.72 -12.76 6.36
CA TRP A 53 -0.92 -11.62 5.90
C TRP A 53 0.02 -11.98 4.76
N LYS A 54 0.30 -13.24 4.54
CA LYS A 54 1.10 -13.76 3.42
C LYS A 54 0.27 -13.93 2.15
N ARG A 55 -1.06 -13.85 2.25
CA ARG A 55 -1.97 -13.99 1.12
C ARG A 55 -2.38 -12.63 0.59
N SER A 56 -2.44 -12.52 -0.72
CA SER A 56 -2.98 -11.35 -1.42
C SER A 56 -4.00 -11.80 -2.45
N PHE A 57 -5.05 -11.00 -2.60
CA PHE A 57 -5.98 -11.15 -3.71
C PHE A 57 -5.57 -10.22 -4.84
N PHE A 58 -5.52 -10.75 -6.06
CA PHE A 58 -5.25 -9.95 -7.24
C PHE A 58 -6.57 -9.54 -7.88
N ASN A 59 -6.79 -8.23 -7.95
CA ASN A 59 -7.93 -7.66 -8.65
C ASN A 59 -7.47 -7.10 -9.99
N PRO A 60 -7.94 -7.68 -11.13
CA PRO A 60 -7.63 -7.15 -12.45
C PRO A 60 -8.42 -5.87 -12.70
N ILE A 61 -7.71 -4.77 -12.96
CA ILE A 61 -8.29 -3.48 -13.31
C ILE A 61 -8.16 -3.29 -14.81
N PRO A 62 -9.26 -3.07 -15.55
CA PRO A 62 -9.20 -2.87 -16.99
C PRO A 62 -8.53 -1.53 -17.31
N LYS A 63 -7.61 -1.55 -18.27
CA LYS A 63 -7.04 -0.38 -18.93
C LYS A 63 -7.96 0.05 -20.10
N LYS A 64 -7.67 1.18 -20.70
CA LYS A 64 -8.31 1.57 -21.96
C LYS A 64 -7.88 0.59 -23.06
N GLY A 65 -8.84 -0.03 -23.74
CA GLY A 65 -8.58 -0.96 -24.84
C GLY A 65 -9.60 -2.09 -24.89
N ASN A 66 -9.30 -3.14 -25.68
CA ASN A 66 -10.17 -4.29 -25.84
C ASN A 66 -10.21 -5.11 -24.52
N PRO A 67 -11.40 -5.29 -23.89
CA PRO A 67 -11.53 -6.03 -22.64
C PRO A 67 -11.29 -7.55 -22.77
N LYS A 68 -11.19 -8.07 -23.99
CA LYS A 68 -10.90 -9.49 -24.24
C LYS A 68 -9.40 -9.83 -24.20
N GLU A 69 -8.54 -8.82 -24.18
CA GLU A 69 -7.09 -9.01 -24.16
C GLU A 69 -6.54 -8.90 -22.73
N CYS A 70 -5.83 -9.94 -22.27
CA CYS A 70 -5.22 -9.95 -20.92
C CYS A 70 -4.19 -8.83 -20.72
N SER A 71 -3.52 -8.37 -21.78
CA SER A 71 -2.57 -7.26 -21.78
C SER A 71 -3.21 -5.92 -21.38
N ASN A 72 -4.53 -5.81 -21.56
CA ASN A 72 -5.30 -4.62 -21.22
C ASN A 72 -5.77 -4.58 -19.75
N TYR A 73 -5.21 -5.42 -18.91
CA TYR A 73 -5.47 -5.40 -17.47
C TYR A 73 -4.20 -5.07 -16.67
N CYS A 74 -4.40 -4.36 -15.58
CA CYS A 74 -3.37 -4.15 -14.56
C CYS A 74 -3.83 -4.85 -13.28
N THR A 75 -2.99 -5.69 -12.70
CA THR A 75 -3.32 -6.36 -11.46
C THR A 75 -3.03 -5.46 -10.26
N ASN A 76 -3.99 -5.35 -9.35
CA ASN A 76 -3.81 -4.69 -8.07
C ASN A 76 -3.88 -5.74 -6.96
N ALA A 77 -2.82 -5.83 -6.15
CA ALA A 77 -2.77 -6.75 -5.03
C ALA A 77 -3.46 -6.14 -3.80
N LEU A 78 -4.46 -6.82 -3.27
CA LEU A 78 -5.16 -6.48 -2.05
C LEU A 78 -4.58 -7.31 -0.91
N ILE A 79 -3.83 -6.67 -0.03
CA ILE A 79 -3.29 -7.25 1.21
C ILE A 79 -4.06 -6.74 2.41
N SER A 80 -3.96 -7.43 3.55
CA SER A 80 -4.66 -7.06 4.78
C SER A 80 -4.31 -5.63 5.24
N HIS A 81 -5.26 -4.94 5.85
CA HIS A 81 -5.03 -3.58 6.36
C HIS A 81 -4.04 -3.57 7.52
N ALA A 82 -4.06 -4.59 8.36
CA ALA A 82 -3.11 -4.79 9.45
C ALA A 82 -1.67 -4.98 8.91
N SER A 83 -1.50 -5.80 7.88
CA SER A 83 -0.21 -5.98 7.19
C SER A 83 0.30 -4.66 6.60
N LYS A 84 -0.56 -3.87 5.96
CA LYS A 84 -0.19 -2.52 5.44
C LYS A 84 0.30 -1.59 6.55
N ALA A 85 -0.33 -1.63 7.73
CA ALA A 85 0.10 -0.83 8.87
C ALA A 85 1.51 -1.22 9.34
N MET A 86 1.77 -2.52 9.48
CA MET A 86 3.10 -3.04 9.83
C MET A 86 4.16 -2.63 8.79
N LEU A 87 3.87 -2.79 7.50
CA LEU A 87 4.78 -2.40 6.43
C LEU A 87 5.09 -0.91 6.44
N LYS A 88 4.11 -0.04 6.76
CA LYS A 88 4.35 1.40 6.92
C LYS A 88 5.27 1.73 8.09
N ILE A 89 5.13 1.01 9.22
CA ILE A 89 6.02 1.18 10.38
C ILE A 89 7.45 0.80 9.99
N LEU A 90 7.62 -0.35 9.33
CA LEU A 90 8.94 -0.79 8.85
C LEU A 90 9.53 0.19 7.84
N GLN A 91 8.72 0.65 6.87
CA GLN A 91 9.14 1.64 5.89
C GLN A 91 9.64 2.93 6.56
N ALA A 92 8.90 3.45 7.54
CA ALA A 92 9.28 4.67 8.25
C ALA A 92 10.62 4.51 9.01
N ARG A 93 10.87 3.35 9.60
CA ARG A 93 12.14 3.04 10.27
C ARG A 93 13.29 2.89 9.28
N LEU A 94 13.09 2.16 8.19
CA LEU A 94 14.11 1.94 7.16
C LEU A 94 14.43 3.21 6.37
N GLN A 95 13.46 4.11 6.20
CA GLN A 95 13.63 5.34 5.43
C GLN A 95 14.81 6.19 5.91
N GLN A 96 15.08 6.21 7.21
CA GLN A 96 16.19 6.96 7.79
C GLN A 96 17.55 6.41 7.33
N TYR A 97 17.69 5.08 7.30
CA TYR A 97 18.91 4.42 6.87
C TYR A 97 19.07 4.46 5.34
N ILE A 98 18.03 4.12 4.62
CA ILE A 98 18.05 4.08 3.14
C ILE A 98 18.41 5.45 2.55
N SER A 99 17.90 6.55 3.14
CA SER A 99 18.19 7.91 2.66
C SER A 99 19.66 8.28 2.76
N GLN A 100 20.42 7.67 3.66
CA GLN A 100 21.85 7.89 3.83
C GLN A 100 22.70 7.03 2.87
N GLU A 101 22.22 5.82 2.58
CA GLU A 101 22.94 4.85 1.73
C GLU A 101 22.66 5.03 0.24
N LEU A 102 21.54 5.65 -0.12
CA LEU A 102 21.18 5.86 -1.53
C LEU A 102 22.05 6.94 -2.17
N GLN A 103 22.67 6.59 -3.28
CA GLN A 103 23.43 7.54 -4.10
C GLN A 103 22.53 8.68 -4.60
N ASP A 104 23.12 9.86 -4.81
CA ASP A 104 22.37 11.05 -5.25
C ASP A 104 21.75 10.92 -6.64
N VAL A 105 22.29 10.04 -7.48
CA VAL A 105 21.76 9.74 -8.81
C VAL A 105 20.47 8.91 -8.76
N GLN A 106 20.17 8.25 -7.63
CA GLN A 106 18.94 7.47 -7.48
C GLN A 106 17.73 8.40 -7.31
N ALA A 107 16.84 8.41 -8.29
CA ALA A 107 15.60 9.21 -8.24
C ALA A 107 14.34 8.36 -7.98
N GLY A 108 14.35 7.06 -8.33
CA GLY A 108 13.22 6.17 -8.10
C GLY A 108 12.95 5.95 -6.61
N PHE A 109 11.67 6.08 -6.19
CA PHE A 109 11.20 5.90 -4.81
C PHE A 109 11.85 6.81 -3.74
N ARG A 110 12.48 7.90 -4.15
CA ARG A 110 13.12 8.90 -3.28
C ARG A 110 12.24 10.15 -3.18
N LYS A 111 12.01 10.62 -1.96
CA LYS A 111 11.24 11.85 -1.72
C LYS A 111 11.93 13.05 -2.35
N GLY A 112 11.19 13.87 -3.09
CA GLY A 112 11.72 15.07 -3.73
C GLY A 112 12.48 14.84 -5.04
N LYS A 113 12.63 13.58 -5.47
CA LYS A 113 13.19 13.20 -6.77
C LYS A 113 12.11 12.66 -7.70
N GLY A 114 12.24 12.86 -8.99
CA GLY A 114 11.26 12.44 -9.98
C GLY A 114 11.85 12.19 -11.36
N THR A 115 10.97 12.01 -12.34
CA THR A 115 11.36 11.72 -13.72
C THR A 115 12.26 12.80 -14.33
N ARG A 116 12.08 14.07 -13.94
CA ARG A 116 12.92 15.19 -14.39
C ARG A 116 14.38 14.99 -13.97
N ASP A 117 14.62 14.53 -12.75
CA ASP A 117 15.97 14.29 -12.23
C ASP A 117 16.65 13.17 -13.01
N GLN A 118 15.88 12.11 -13.38
CA GLN A 118 16.42 11.03 -14.21
C GLN A 118 16.77 11.52 -15.62
N ILE A 119 15.93 12.33 -16.24
CA ILE A 119 16.22 12.92 -17.56
C ILE A 119 17.48 13.78 -17.48
N ALA A 120 17.60 14.63 -16.45
CA ALA A 120 18.80 15.45 -16.25
C ALA A 120 20.07 14.62 -16.11
N ASN A 121 20.02 13.52 -15.31
CA ASN A 121 21.14 12.60 -15.16
C ASN A 121 21.54 11.94 -16.48
N ILE A 122 20.56 11.48 -17.29
CA ILE A 122 20.83 10.90 -18.62
C ILE A 122 21.46 11.93 -19.55
N CYS A 123 20.92 13.16 -19.60
CA CYS A 123 21.48 14.24 -20.41
C CYS A 123 22.91 14.61 -19.99
N TRP A 124 23.27 14.42 -18.73
CA TRP A 124 24.62 14.68 -18.22
C TRP A 124 25.61 13.58 -18.63
N ILE A 125 25.16 12.32 -18.70
CA ILE A 125 25.98 11.17 -19.11
C ILE A 125 26.27 11.17 -20.63
N ILE A 126 25.35 11.70 -21.43
CA ILE A 126 25.43 11.70 -22.91
C ILE A 126 26.32 12.86 -23.43
N LYS A 127 26.62 13.85 -22.61
CA LYS A 127 27.56 14.93 -22.93
C LYS A 127 29.01 14.48 -22.76
#